data_07634ab878b9772a06d7f2febf0218a3
#
_entry.id   07634ab878b9772a06d7f2febf0218a3
#
_cell.length_a   1.000
_cell.length_b   1.000
_cell.length_c   1.000
_cell.angle_alpha   90.00
_cell.angle_beta   90.00
_cell.angle_gamma   90.00
#
_symmetry.space_group_name_H-M   'P 1'
#
loop_
_entity.id
_entity.type
_entity.pdbx_description
1 polymer ?
#
loop_
_entity_poly.entity_id
_entity_poly.type
_entity_poly.pdbx_seq_one_letter_code
_entity_poly.pdbx_strand_id
1 'polypeptide(L)'
;MASLLKCFLIAKDEAEDLIFFVEDDYLHKDNMIEEMLMTYQRFASQLNKEIILCPSDYPYLYTTDRKTNVLIGSHRHWQLVDKTLCTFLTSKIILNQYWENFVKNCKKRHDPFEKYLNDIYKEEYCLAPIPSLSVHFTNINSSYGISPHIDIKKLWDQNII
;
A
#
# COMPACT_ATOMS: atom_id res chain seq x y z
N MET A 1 -1.21 16.97 -5.17
CA MET A 1 -0.68 16.50 -6.48
C MET A 1 0.77 16.92 -6.73
N ALA A 2 1.14 18.18 -6.54
CA ALA A 2 2.53 18.63 -6.72
C ALA A 2 3.50 17.94 -5.74
N SER A 3 3.11 17.74 -4.49
CA SER A 3 3.90 17.02 -3.49
C SER A 3 4.11 15.55 -3.87
N LEU A 4 3.07 14.86 -4.29
CA LEU A 4 3.16 13.45 -4.71
C LEU A 4 4.09 13.27 -5.91
N LEU A 5 3.98 14.14 -6.93
CA LEU A 5 4.90 14.10 -8.06
C LEU A 5 6.36 14.33 -7.63
N LYS A 6 6.58 15.25 -6.70
CA LYS A 6 7.92 15.49 -6.15
C LYS A 6 8.47 14.27 -5.44
N CYS A 7 7.64 13.55 -4.65
CA CYS A 7 8.04 12.29 -4.02
C CYS A 7 8.43 11.23 -5.06
N PHE A 8 7.64 11.08 -6.14
CA PHE A 8 7.98 10.14 -7.21
C PHE A 8 9.27 10.51 -7.94
N LEU A 9 9.52 11.80 -8.19
CA LEU A 9 10.77 12.26 -8.82
C LEU A 9 11.98 11.97 -7.92
N ILE A 10 11.91 12.31 -6.63
CA ILE A 10 12.98 12.02 -5.68
C ILE A 10 13.24 10.51 -5.61
N ALA A 11 12.19 9.71 -5.49
CA ALA A 11 12.33 8.25 -5.46
C ALA A 11 12.96 7.71 -6.75
N LYS A 12 12.61 8.27 -7.91
CA LYS A 12 13.22 7.88 -9.18
C LYS A 12 14.71 8.17 -9.25
N ASP A 13 15.15 9.27 -8.68
CA ASP A 13 16.56 9.69 -8.74
C ASP A 13 17.39 9.01 -7.63
N GLU A 14 16.88 8.98 -6.40
CA GLU A 14 17.67 8.66 -5.21
C GLU A 14 17.48 7.23 -4.67
N ALA A 15 16.35 6.56 -4.96
CA ALA A 15 16.14 5.21 -4.46
C ALA A 15 17.10 4.22 -5.13
N GLU A 16 17.61 3.27 -4.34
CA GLU A 16 18.48 2.20 -4.85
C GLU A 16 17.70 0.93 -5.21
N ASP A 17 16.77 0.50 -4.34
CA ASP A 17 16.04 -0.77 -4.49
C ASP A 17 14.57 -0.61 -4.13
N LEU A 18 14.22 -0.60 -2.84
CA LEU A 18 12.84 -0.51 -2.36
C LEU A 18 12.46 0.92 -1.98
N ILE A 19 11.20 1.26 -2.22
CA ILE A 19 10.64 2.57 -1.98
C ILE A 19 9.35 2.41 -1.18
N PHE A 20 9.23 3.11 -0.06
CA PHE A 20 7.99 3.19 0.67
C PHE A 20 7.41 4.61 0.57
N PHE A 21 6.33 4.75 -0.20
CA PHE A 21 5.55 5.97 -0.27
C PHE A 21 4.56 6.00 0.89
N VAL A 22 4.54 7.11 1.62
CA VAL A 22 3.70 7.29 2.82
C VAL A 22 2.97 8.61 2.74
N GLU A 23 1.66 8.58 2.97
CA GLU A 23 0.83 9.75 3.21
C GLU A 23 0.87 10.10 4.71
N ASP A 24 0.70 11.38 5.05
CA ASP A 24 0.87 11.91 6.41
C ASP A 24 -0.32 11.69 7.34
N ASP A 25 -1.39 11.07 6.84
CA ASP A 25 -2.61 10.75 7.57
C ASP A 25 -2.78 9.26 7.89
N TYR A 26 -1.67 8.56 8.10
CA TYR A 26 -1.67 7.17 8.53
C TYR A 26 -1.12 6.98 9.95
N LEU A 27 -1.72 6.05 10.68
CA LEU A 27 -1.12 5.44 11.87
C LEU A 27 -0.60 4.05 11.54
N HIS A 28 0.62 3.76 11.96
CA HIS A 28 1.31 2.51 11.69
C HIS A 28 1.54 1.69 12.96
N LYS A 29 1.47 0.36 12.85
CA LYS A 29 1.94 -0.54 13.92
C LYS A 29 3.47 -0.53 13.97
N ASP A 30 4.04 -0.69 15.16
CA ASP A 30 5.49 -0.63 15.40
C ASP A 30 6.29 -1.59 14.49
N ASN A 31 5.74 -2.76 14.19
CA ASN A 31 6.38 -3.78 13.37
C ASN A 31 6.01 -3.71 11.88
N MET A 32 5.40 -2.61 11.41
CA MET A 32 4.89 -2.52 10.05
C MET A 32 5.98 -2.65 9.01
N ILE A 33 7.06 -1.89 9.15
CA ILE A 33 8.19 -1.90 8.19
C ILE A 33 8.84 -3.29 8.14
N GLU A 34 9.12 -3.88 9.30
CA GLU A 34 9.74 -5.20 9.38
C GLU A 34 8.89 -6.26 8.66
N GLU A 35 7.59 -6.31 8.98
CA GLU A 35 6.67 -7.26 8.35
C GLU A 35 6.59 -7.07 6.83
N MET A 36 6.55 -5.83 6.36
CA MET A 36 6.53 -5.52 4.93
C MET A 36 7.81 -5.97 4.23
N LEU A 37 8.97 -5.67 4.78
CA LEU A 37 10.26 -6.04 4.19
C LEU A 37 10.45 -7.56 4.14
N MET A 38 10.18 -8.28 5.24
CA MET A 38 10.26 -9.73 5.29
C MET A 38 9.27 -10.41 4.34
N THR A 39 8.05 -9.86 4.24
CA THR A 39 7.03 -10.36 3.33
C THR A 39 7.41 -10.09 1.88
N TYR A 40 7.95 -8.91 1.58
CA TYR A 40 8.44 -8.57 0.24
C TYR A 40 9.51 -9.57 -0.21
N GLN A 41 10.55 -9.77 0.58
CA GLN A 41 11.63 -10.71 0.28
C GLN A 41 11.10 -12.13 0.03
N ARG A 42 10.18 -12.58 0.86
CA ARG A 42 9.56 -13.91 0.73
C ARG A 42 8.79 -14.04 -0.58
N PHE A 43 7.88 -13.12 -0.87
CA PHE A 43 7.02 -13.26 -2.06
C PHE A 43 7.76 -12.95 -3.35
N ALA A 44 8.60 -11.92 -3.39
CA ALA A 44 9.39 -11.62 -4.57
C ALA A 44 10.28 -12.81 -4.96
N SER A 45 10.88 -13.46 -3.97
CA SER A 45 11.68 -14.68 -4.17
C SER A 45 10.84 -15.88 -4.64
N GLN A 46 9.69 -16.13 -4.01
CA GLN A 46 8.83 -17.28 -4.35
C GLN A 46 8.15 -17.12 -5.73
N LEU A 47 7.75 -15.91 -6.08
CA LEU A 47 7.08 -15.60 -7.33
C LEU A 47 8.06 -15.29 -8.47
N ASN A 48 9.32 -15.07 -8.13
CA ASN A 48 10.36 -14.57 -9.04
C ASN A 48 9.88 -13.30 -9.79
N LYS A 49 9.29 -12.37 -9.04
CA LYS A 49 8.72 -11.11 -9.54
C LYS A 49 8.84 -10.01 -8.51
N GLU A 50 8.90 -8.78 -9.02
CA GLU A 50 8.65 -7.61 -8.19
C GLU A 50 7.19 -7.56 -7.75
N ILE A 51 6.93 -7.02 -6.57
CA ILE A 51 5.59 -6.92 -6.00
C ILE A 51 5.35 -5.54 -5.39
N ILE A 52 4.09 -5.26 -5.07
CA ILE A 52 3.67 -4.05 -4.37
C ILE A 52 3.00 -4.48 -3.07
N LEU A 53 3.37 -3.86 -1.96
CA LEU A 53 2.73 -4.10 -0.67
C LEU A 53 2.06 -2.84 -0.16
N CYS A 54 0.76 -2.94 0.14
CA CYS A 54 0.00 -1.92 0.82
C CYS A 54 -0.05 -2.26 2.32
N PRO A 55 0.18 -1.32 3.26
CA PRO A 55 0.19 -1.64 4.69
C PRO A 55 -1.21 -1.76 5.30
N SER A 56 -2.25 -1.38 4.57
CA SER A 56 -3.61 -1.32 5.08
C SER A 56 -4.55 -2.33 4.42
N ASP A 57 -5.33 -2.99 5.27
CA ASP A 57 -6.47 -3.81 4.87
C ASP A 57 -7.73 -2.93 4.92
N TYR A 58 -8.14 -2.42 3.77
CA TYR A 58 -9.24 -1.47 3.70
C TYR A 58 -10.60 -2.15 3.73
N PRO A 59 -11.54 -1.71 4.59
CA PRO A 59 -12.89 -2.27 4.67
C PRO A 59 -13.66 -2.26 3.36
N TYR A 60 -13.42 -1.31 2.46
CA TYR A 60 -14.08 -1.27 1.16
C TYR A 60 -13.73 -2.46 0.24
N LEU A 61 -12.64 -3.16 0.52
CA LEU A 61 -12.28 -4.38 -0.21
C LEU A 61 -13.25 -5.53 0.05
N TYR A 62 -14.06 -5.44 1.11
CA TYR A 62 -15.02 -6.46 1.55
C TYR A 62 -16.48 -6.11 1.22
N THR A 63 -16.73 -5.01 0.53
CA THR A 63 -18.08 -4.54 0.21
C THR A 63 -18.68 -5.18 -1.03
N THR A 64 -17.87 -5.90 -1.80
CA THR A 64 -18.31 -6.61 -3.00
C THR A 64 -17.82 -8.05 -2.98
N ASP A 65 -18.58 -8.95 -3.58
CA ASP A 65 -18.12 -10.32 -3.80
C ASP A 65 -16.99 -10.32 -4.84
N ARG A 66 -15.76 -10.62 -4.38
CA ARG A 66 -14.59 -10.73 -5.23
C ARG A 66 -13.80 -11.99 -4.91
N LYS A 67 -13.32 -12.64 -5.95
CA LYS A 67 -12.36 -13.73 -5.79
C LYS A 67 -10.98 -13.14 -5.61
N THR A 68 -10.27 -13.56 -4.57
CA THR A 68 -8.88 -13.15 -4.33
C THR A 68 -8.07 -14.33 -3.82
N ASN A 69 -6.77 -14.29 -4.05
CA ASN A 69 -5.84 -15.24 -3.47
C ASN A 69 -5.33 -14.69 -2.15
N VAL A 70 -5.19 -15.57 -1.16
CA VAL A 70 -4.58 -15.27 0.13
C VAL A 70 -3.27 -16.04 0.23
N LEU A 71 -2.22 -15.34 0.58
CA LEU A 71 -0.84 -15.84 0.68
C LEU A 71 -0.36 -15.73 2.13
N ILE A 72 0.58 -16.59 2.51
CA ILE A 72 1.18 -16.58 3.85
C ILE A 72 2.43 -15.70 3.82
N GLY A 73 2.36 -14.51 4.42
CA GLY A 73 3.50 -13.62 4.61
C GLY A 73 4.42 -14.06 5.72
N SER A 74 5.11 -13.13 6.36
CA SER A 74 6.03 -13.46 7.46
C SER A 74 5.27 -13.82 8.74
N HIS A 75 4.43 -12.92 9.25
CA HIS A 75 3.68 -13.11 10.50
C HIS A 75 2.17 -12.99 10.31
N ARG A 76 1.69 -12.84 9.08
CA ARG A 76 0.26 -12.71 8.76
C ARG A 76 -0.07 -13.18 7.35
N HIS A 77 -1.36 -13.24 7.07
CA HIS A 77 -1.84 -13.48 5.73
C HIS A 77 -1.87 -12.18 4.93
N TRP A 78 -1.75 -12.31 3.61
CA TRP A 78 -1.82 -11.19 2.68
C TRP A 78 -2.76 -11.56 1.54
N GLN A 79 -3.64 -10.64 1.15
CA GLN A 79 -4.56 -10.84 0.03
C GLN A 79 -4.14 -10.04 -1.19
N LEU A 80 -4.35 -10.60 -2.37
CA LEU A 80 -4.22 -9.84 -3.62
C LEU A 80 -5.30 -8.77 -3.69
N VAL A 81 -4.89 -7.56 -4.08
CA VAL A 81 -5.78 -6.41 -4.28
C VAL A 81 -5.50 -5.75 -5.63
N ASP A 82 -6.54 -5.22 -6.25
CA ASP A 82 -6.48 -4.52 -7.54
C ASP A 82 -6.65 -3.00 -7.40
N LYS A 83 -6.81 -2.52 -6.18
CA LYS A 83 -6.95 -1.11 -5.81
C LYS A 83 -6.47 -0.87 -4.39
N THR A 84 -5.74 0.22 -4.21
CA THR A 84 -5.30 0.72 -2.92
C THR A 84 -5.03 2.24 -3.02
N LEU A 85 -4.55 2.85 -1.95
CA LEU A 85 -4.26 4.28 -1.88
C LEU A 85 -2.77 4.56 -2.17
N CYS A 86 -2.31 5.79 -1.92
CA CYS A 86 -0.95 6.22 -2.23
C CYS A 86 0.11 5.82 -1.18
N THR A 87 -0.27 5.07 -0.14
CA THR A 87 0.67 4.52 0.86
C THR A 87 0.97 3.06 0.51
N PHE A 88 2.16 2.80 -0.04
CA PHE A 88 2.58 1.47 -0.50
C PHE A 88 4.10 1.34 -0.62
N LEU A 89 4.59 0.10 -0.46
CA LEU A 89 5.97 -0.31 -0.74
C LEU A 89 6.04 -0.87 -2.16
N THR A 90 7.05 -0.48 -2.91
CA THR A 90 7.33 -0.98 -4.27
C THR A 90 8.84 -0.98 -4.53
N SER A 91 9.27 -1.58 -5.64
CA SER A 91 10.65 -1.51 -6.08
C SER A 91 10.90 -0.36 -7.06
N LYS A 92 12.16 0.04 -7.16
CA LYS A 92 12.61 0.96 -8.22
C LYS A 92 12.37 0.39 -9.62
N ILE A 93 12.38 -0.92 -9.77
CA ILE A 93 12.09 -1.59 -11.05
C ILE A 93 10.65 -1.30 -11.45
N ILE A 94 9.66 -1.52 -10.58
CA ILE A 94 8.25 -1.20 -10.86
C ILE A 94 8.07 0.31 -11.08
N LEU A 95 8.69 1.17 -10.28
CA LEU A 95 8.62 2.61 -10.46
C LEU A 95 9.10 3.03 -11.86
N ASN A 96 10.20 2.48 -12.33
CA ASN A 96 10.75 2.79 -13.66
C ASN A 96 9.87 2.22 -14.77
N GLN A 97 9.41 0.97 -14.65
CA GLN A 97 8.57 0.29 -15.62
C GLN A 97 7.27 1.05 -15.88
N TYR A 98 6.63 1.54 -14.82
CA TYR A 98 5.34 2.23 -14.87
C TYR A 98 5.44 3.74 -14.69
N TRP A 99 6.61 4.34 -14.94
CA TRP A 99 6.85 5.76 -14.71
C TRP A 99 5.78 6.69 -15.29
N GLU A 100 5.29 6.40 -16.49
CA GLU A 100 4.24 7.21 -17.09
C GLU A 100 2.92 7.17 -16.30
N ASN A 101 2.57 6.04 -15.70
CA ASN A 101 1.37 5.90 -14.87
C ASN A 101 1.49 6.76 -13.61
N PHE A 102 2.65 6.71 -12.94
CA PHE A 102 2.94 7.55 -11.78
C PHE A 102 2.81 9.04 -12.12
N VAL A 103 3.41 9.48 -13.22
CA VAL A 103 3.31 10.89 -13.69
C VAL A 103 1.88 11.26 -14.09
N LYS A 104 1.18 10.40 -14.82
CA LYS A 104 -0.22 10.64 -15.24
C LYS A 104 -1.13 10.79 -14.03
N ASN A 105 -0.92 10.00 -12.97
CA ASN A 105 -1.69 10.10 -11.73
C ASN A 105 -1.59 11.49 -11.07
N CYS A 106 -0.47 12.18 -11.25
CA CYS A 106 -0.20 13.48 -10.66
C CYS A 106 -0.62 14.69 -11.54
N LYS A 107 -0.95 14.49 -12.83
CA LYS A 107 -1.21 15.60 -13.76
C LYS A 107 -2.50 16.36 -13.49
N LYS A 108 -3.54 15.66 -13.04
CA LYS A 108 -4.84 16.25 -12.70
C LYS A 108 -5.55 15.36 -11.67
N ARG A 109 -6.54 15.92 -11.01
CA ARG A 109 -7.41 15.11 -10.13
C ARG A 109 -8.23 14.13 -10.96
N HIS A 110 -8.21 12.87 -10.57
CA HIS A 110 -8.99 11.80 -11.14
C HIS A 110 -10.06 11.33 -10.16
N ASP A 111 -11.00 10.52 -10.63
CA ASP A 111 -11.97 9.80 -9.83
C ASP A 111 -12.02 8.33 -10.31
N PRO A 112 -11.53 7.36 -9.51
CA PRO A 112 -10.82 7.58 -8.25
C PRO A 112 -9.49 8.33 -8.42
N PHE A 113 -8.98 8.92 -7.33
CA PHE A 113 -7.73 9.68 -7.37
C PHE A 113 -6.56 8.80 -7.85
N GLU A 114 -6.49 7.56 -7.41
CA GLU A 114 -5.45 6.58 -7.70
C GLU A 114 -5.66 5.83 -9.03
N LYS A 115 -6.44 6.38 -9.96
CA LYS A 115 -6.84 5.70 -11.20
C LYS A 115 -5.66 5.01 -11.92
N TYR A 116 -4.56 5.72 -12.15
CA TYR A 116 -3.42 5.18 -12.87
C TYR A 116 -2.52 4.30 -12.01
N LEU A 117 -2.52 4.47 -10.70
CA LEU A 117 -1.88 3.53 -9.77
C LEU A 117 -2.66 2.22 -9.71
N ASN A 118 -4.00 2.29 -9.66
CA ASN A 118 -4.84 1.10 -9.68
C ASN A 118 -4.68 0.29 -10.98
N ASP A 119 -4.31 0.91 -12.10
CA ASP A 119 -3.97 0.17 -13.32
C ASP A 119 -2.69 -0.67 -13.11
N ILE A 120 -1.69 -0.13 -12.40
CA ILE A 120 -0.48 -0.89 -12.02
C ILE A 120 -0.85 -2.04 -11.07
N TYR A 121 -1.68 -1.78 -10.05
CA TYR A 121 -2.07 -2.79 -9.05
C TYR A 121 -2.88 -3.95 -9.64
N LYS A 122 -3.53 -3.78 -10.79
CA LYS A 122 -4.21 -4.86 -11.52
C LYS A 122 -3.26 -5.72 -12.32
N GLU A 123 -2.14 -5.16 -12.78
CA GLU A 123 -1.19 -5.86 -13.64
C GLU A 123 -0.09 -6.54 -12.82
N GLU A 124 0.29 -5.93 -11.69
CA GLU A 124 1.31 -6.46 -10.80
C GLU A 124 0.69 -7.12 -9.55
N TYR A 125 1.49 -7.93 -8.86
CA TYR A 125 1.08 -8.48 -7.57
C TYR A 125 1.03 -7.38 -6.52
N CYS A 126 -0.15 -6.82 -6.28
CA CYS A 126 -0.38 -5.89 -5.17
C CYS A 126 -1.06 -6.62 -4.02
N LEU A 127 -0.51 -6.52 -2.83
CA LEU A 127 -0.93 -7.29 -1.65
C LEU A 127 -1.25 -6.37 -0.47
N ALA A 128 -2.32 -6.68 0.25
CA ALA A 128 -2.70 -6.04 1.50
C ALA A 128 -2.70 -7.06 2.66
N PRO A 129 -2.26 -6.66 3.87
CA PRO A 129 -2.10 -7.58 5.01
C PRO A 129 -3.43 -7.87 5.70
N ILE A 130 -3.62 -9.09 6.19
CA ILE A 130 -4.73 -9.49 7.05
C ILE A 130 -4.18 -10.03 8.36
N PRO A 131 -4.43 -9.37 9.51
CA PRO A 131 -5.05 -8.06 9.71
C PRO A 131 -4.15 -6.89 9.33
N SER A 132 -4.74 -5.71 9.18
CA SER A 132 -4.08 -4.46 8.80
C SER A 132 -2.86 -4.12 9.64
N LEU A 133 -1.83 -3.54 9.00
CA LEU A 133 -0.63 -2.99 9.65
C LEU A 133 -0.74 -1.48 9.90
N SER A 134 -1.65 -0.82 9.19
CA SER A 134 -1.83 0.62 9.28
C SER A 134 -3.30 1.00 9.17
N VAL A 135 -3.63 2.19 9.63
CA VAL A 135 -4.95 2.81 9.50
C VAL A 135 -4.82 4.17 8.83
N HIS A 136 -5.59 4.38 7.79
CA HIS A 136 -5.77 5.68 7.16
C HIS A 136 -6.83 6.48 7.93
N PHE A 137 -6.51 7.69 8.37
CA PHE A 137 -7.37 8.48 9.24
C PHE A 137 -8.73 8.81 8.63
N THR A 138 -8.79 9.05 7.33
CA THR A 138 -10.07 9.32 6.65
C THR A 138 -11.03 8.15 6.71
N ASN A 139 -10.52 6.92 6.90
CA ASN A 139 -11.34 5.72 7.00
C ASN A 139 -11.97 5.51 8.38
N ILE A 140 -11.50 6.19 9.42
CA ILE A 140 -12.03 6.06 10.78
C ILE A 140 -13.53 6.39 10.84
N ASN A 141 -13.95 7.40 10.10
CA ASN A 141 -15.34 7.84 10.01
C ASN A 141 -16.05 7.35 8.73
N SER A 142 -15.46 6.41 8.00
CA SER A 142 -16.08 5.92 6.78
C SER A 142 -17.27 5.03 7.09
N SER A 143 -18.22 4.98 6.16
CA SER A 143 -19.41 4.09 6.26
C SER A 143 -19.03 2.60 6.25
N TYR A 144 -17.82 2.26 5.84
CA TYR A 144 -17.31 0.89 5.83
C TYR A 144 -16.67 0.45 7.14
N GLY A 145 -16.47 1.41 8.08
CA GLY A 145 -15.83 1.13 9.37
C GLY A 145 -14.31 0.96 9.27
N ILE A 146 -13.76 0.23 10.22
CA ILE A 146 -12.32 -0.02 10.37
C ILE A 146 -12.09 -1.52 10.29
N SER A 147 -10.93 -1.90 9.73
CA SER A 147 -10.52 -3.31 9.68
C SER A 147 -10.54 -3.95 11.07
N PRO A 148 -10.96 -5.23 11.16
CA PRO A 148 -10.90 -5.99 12.41
C PRO A 148 -9.52 -5.97 13.07
N HIS A 149 -9.48 -6.11 14.39
CA HIS A 149 -8.24 -6.13 15.19
C HIS A 149 -7.44 -4.82 15.22
N ILE A 150 -8.05 -3.71 14.83
CA ILE A 150 -7.49 -2.37 15.01
C ILE A 150 -8.07 -1.74 16.27
N ASP A 151 -7.20 -1.51 17.24
CA ASP A 151 -7.44 -0.64 18.40
C ASP A 151 -6.81 0.72 18.12
N ILE A 152 -7.66 1.69 17.72
CA ILE A 152 -7.17 3.02 17.30
C ILE A 152 -6.51 3.74 18.48
N LYS A 153 -7.04 3.62 19.70
CA LYS A 153 -6.46 4.29 20.85
C LYS A 153 -5.05 3.78 21.13
N LYS A 154 -4.88 2.46 21.15
CA LYS A 154 -3.58 1.84 21.33
C LYS A 154 -2.62 2.24 20.21
N LEU A 155 -3.09 2.25 18.97
CA LEU A 155 -2.27 2.62 17.82
C LEU A 155 -1.88 4.10 17.85
N TRP A 156 -2.80 4.97 18.29
CA TRP A 156 -2.53 6.38 18.51
C TRP A 156 -1.45 6.58 19.55
N ASP A 157 -1.60 5.95 20.73
CA ASP A 157 -0.65 6.04 21.83
C ASP A 157 0.77 5.56 21.43
N GLN A 158 0.87 4.60 20.51
CA GLN A 158 2.15 4.12 19.95
C GLN A 158 2.82 5.10 18.97
N ASN A 159 2.05 5.98 18.34
CA ASN A 159 2.55 6.93 17.34
C ASN A 159 2.74 8.37 17.90
N ILE A 160 2.47 8.62 19.17
CA ILE A 160 2.79 9.88 19.84
C ILE A 160 4.27 9.83 20.25
N ILE A 161 5.03 10.81 19.75
CA ILE A 161 6.43 11.04 20.13
C ILE A 161 6.49 12.01 21.29
#